data_c65051d542266eb79a823022712c2b16
#
_entry.id   c65051d542266eb79a823022712c2b16
#
_cell.length_a   1.000
_cell.length_b   1.000
_cell.length_c   1.000
_cell.angle_alpha   90.00
_cell.angle_beta   90.00
_cell.angle_gamma   90.00
#
_symmetry.space_group_name_H-M   'P 1'
#
loop_
_entity.id
_entity.type
_entity.pdbx_description
1 polymer ?
#
loop_
_entity_poly.entity_id
_entity_poly.type
_entity_poly.pdbx_seq_one_letter_code
_entity_poly.pdbx_strand_id
1 'polypeptide(L)'
;MNLTFEKKGRITLGEKEQSKNGSFFYKLGAVVDRQTETFSCSEEVYNKIPSIGEFSECIITFVYTDSFNNPRVGITDISPLKK
;
A
#
# COMPACT_ATOMS: atom_id res chain seq x y z
N MET A 1 -16.89 9.15 -0.38
CA MET A 1 -15.98 9.95 -1.21
C MET A 1 -14.58 9.35 -1.18
N ASN A 2 -13.96 9.23 -2.34
CA ASN A 2 -12.60 8.70 -2.45
C ASN A 2 -11.66 9.79 -2.92
N LEU A 3 -10.55 9.94 -2.21
CA LEU A 3 -9.48 10.85 -2.61
C LEU A 3 -8.24 10.01 -2.91
N THR A 4 -7.60 10.30 -4.02
CA THR A 4 -6.38 9.61 -4.41
C THR A 4 -5.23 10.60 -4.40
N PHE A 5 -4.10 10.19 -3.80
CA PHE A 5 -2.92 11.03 -3.77
C PHE A 5 -1.67 10.18 -3.83
N GLU A 6 -0.59 10.78 -4.29
CA GLU A 6 0.68 10.09 -4.44
C GLU A 6 1.74 10.69 -3.51
N LYS A 7 2.59 9.83 -3.00
CA LYS A 7 3.71 10.23 -2.16
C LYS A 7 4.95 9.42 -2.54
N LYS A 8 6.10 10.05 -2.49
CA LYS A 8 7.36 9.34 -2.63
C LYS A 8 7.72 8.75 -1.28
N GLY A 9 8.06 7.47 -1.26
CA GLY A 9 8.44 6.81 -0.03
C GLY A 9 9.13 5.49 -0.32
N ARG A 10 9.32 4.71 0.72
CA ARG A 10 9.89 3.37 0.61
C ARG A 10 8.85 2.35 1.04
N ILE A 11 8.83 1.23 0.35
CA ILE A 11 7.96 0.13 0.76
C ILE A 11 8.80 -0.85 1.58
N THR A 12 8.16 -1.42 2.59
CA THR A 12 8.76 -2.46 3.40
C THR A 12 8.19 -3.82 2.95
N LEU A 13 8.35 -4.83 3.77
CA LEU A 13 7.84 -6.15 3.46
C LEU A 13 6.33 -6.15 3.34
N GLY A 14 5.82 -6.81 2.31
CA GLY A 14 4.41 -7.07 2.21
C GLY A 14 4.03 -8.29 3.03
N GLU A 15 2.79 -8.34 3.46
CA GLU A 15 2.25 -9.47 4.22
C GLU A 15 0.97 -9.97 3.57
N LYS A 16 0.79 -11.27 3.63
CA LYS A 16 -0.41 -11.93 3.14
C LYS A 16 -1.01 -12.72 4.29
N GLU A 17 -2.27 -12.40 4.60
CA GLU A 17 -2.97 -13.07 5.69
C GLU A 17 -4.25 -13.71 5.16
N GLN A 18 -4.66 -14.81 5.76
CA GLN A 18 -5.90 -15.48 5.42
C GLN A 18 -6.93 -15.24 6.51
N SER A 19 -8.13 -14.85 6.12
CA SER A 19 -9.23 -14.67 7.07
C SER A 19 -9.87 -16.03 7.39
N LYS A 20 -10.76 -16.02 8.38
CA LYS A 20 -11.46 -17.24 8.82
C LYS A 20 -12.35 -17.82 7.73
N ASN A 21 -12.83 -17.01 6.80
CA ASN A 21 -13.69 -17.47 5.72
C ASN A 21 -12.94 -17.84 4.45
N GLY A 22 -11.61 -17.89 4.50
CA GLY A 22 -10.78 -18.30 3.37
C GLY A 22 -10.32 -17.18 2.45
N SER A 23 -10.76 -15.95 2.69
CA SER A 23 -10.29 -14.81 1.89
C SER A 23 -8.90 -14.38 2.31
N PHE A 24 -8.13 -13.87 1.35
CA PHE A 24 -6.79 -13.37 1.63
C PHE A 24 -6.79 -11.86 1.72
N PHE A 25 -6.03 -11.35 2.66
CA PHE A 25 -5.78 -9.92 2.81
C PHE A 25 -4.30 -9.65 2.56
N TYR A 26 -4.03 -8.55 1.90
CA TYR A 26 -2.66 -8.14 1.60
C TYR A 26 -2.40 -6.83 2.29
N LYS A 27 -1.23 -6.72 2.91
CA LYS A 27 -0.80 -5.52 3.59
C LYS A 27 0.59 -5.15 3.13
N LEU A 28 0.87 -3.86 3.16
CA LEU A 28 2.15 -3.33 2.71
C LEU A 28 2.57 -2.24 3.67
N GLY A 29 3.78 -2.36 4.20
CA GLY A 29 4.35 -1.30 5.01
C GLY A 29 4.95 -0.23 4.12
N ALA A 30 4.82 1.01 4.51
CA ALA A 30 5.37 2.14 3.78
C ALA A 30 6.02 3.12 4.74
N VAL A 31 7.17 3.66 4.32
CA VAL A 31 7.86 4.72 5.06
C VAL A 31 7.70 5.99 4.25
N VAL A 32 6.93 6.91 4.77
CA VAL A 32 6.64 8.20 4.13
C VAL A 32 6.85 9.29 5.17
N ASP A 33 7.58 10.33 4.81
CA ASP A 33 7.85 11.45 5.71
C ASP A 33 8.43 11.00 7.06
N ARG A 34 9.31 10.00 7.02
CA ARG A 34 9.99 9.43 8.20
C ARG A 34 9.07 8.67 9.14
N GLN A 35 7.86 8.36 8.69
CA GLN A 35 6.92 7.57 9.48
C GLN A 35 6.66 6.25 8.77
N THR A 36 6.62 5.18 9.54
CA THR A 36 6.36 3.84 9.03
C THR A 36 4.96 3.41 9.44
N GLU A 37 4.15 3.03 8.48
CA GLU A 37 2.81 2.53 8.74
C GLU A 37 2.47 1.40 7.79
N THR A 38 1.53 0.56 8.20
CA THR A 38 1.06 -0.56 7.39
C THR A 38 -0.29 -0.20 6.80
N PHE A 39 -0.43 -0.46 5.50
CA PHE A 39 -1.65 -0.16 4.77
C PHE A 39 -2.18 -1.40 4.09
N SER A 40 -3.49 -1.46 3.90
CA SER A 40 -4.11 -2.50 3.09
C SER A 40 -3.79 -2.24 1.61
N CYS A 41 -3.61 -3.30 0.86
CA CYS A 41 -3.40 -3.18 -0.57
C CYS A 41 -4.07 -4.36 -1.28
N SER A 42 -4.12 -4.29 -2.61
CA SER A 42 -4.66 -5.38 -3.42
C SER A 42 -3.59 -6.43 -3.68
N GLU A 43 -4.04 -7.59 -4.14
CA GLU A 43 -3.11 -8.64 -4.57
C GLU A 43 -2.20 -8.13 -5.68
N GLU A 44 -2.74 -7.36 -6.60
CA GLU A 44 -1.98 -6.80 -7.71
C GLU A 44 -0.82 -5.94 -7.22
N VAL A 45 -1.07 -5.07 -6.24
CA VAL A 45 -0.03 -4.24 -5.63
C VAL A 45 0.99 -5.12 -4.90
N TYR A 46 0.51 -6.09 -4.15
CA TYR A 46 1.38 -7.00 -3.41
C TYR A 46 2.35 -7.71 -4.36
N ASN A 47 1.85 -8.13 -5.54
CA ASN A 47 2.66 -8.84 -6.52
C ASN A 47 3.68 -7.95 -7.23
N LYS A 48 3.56 -6.63 -7.11
CA LYS A 48 4.53 -5.69 -7.68
C LYS A 48 5.76 -5.50 -6.80
N ILE A 49 5.69 -5.88 -5.54
CA ILE A 49 6.78 -5.64 -4.60
C ILE A 49 8.11 -6.23 -5.07
N PRO A 50 8.16 -7.49 -5.55
CA PRO A 50 9.44 -8.05 -5.99
C PRO A 50 10.07 -7.31 -7.18
N SER A 51 9.26 -6.73 -8.06
CA SER A 51 9.78 -6.03 -9.23
C SER A 51 10.29 -4.64 -8.89
N ILE A 52 9.77 -4.04 -7.83
CA ILE A 52 10.23 -2.73 -7.36
C ILE A 52 11.40 -2.90 -6.39
N GLY A 53 11.32 -3.92 -5.56
CA GLY A 53 12.33 -4.21 -4.56
C GLY A 53 11.94 -3.68 -3.18
N GLU A 54 12.12 -4.52 -2.17
CA GLU A 54 11.86 -4.13 -0.80
C GLU A 54 12.78 -3.01 -0.37
N PHE A 55 12.27 -2.07 0.40
CA PHE A 55 12.99 -0.89 0.90
C PHE A 55 13.48 0.06 -0.19
N SER A 56 13.02 -0.14 -1.42
CA SER A 56 13.35 0.78 -2.52
C SER A 56 12.42 1.98 -2.52
N GLU A 57 12.96 3.12 -2.93
CA GLU A 57 12.13 4.30 -3.10
C GLU A 57 11.21 4.12 -4.29
N CYS A 58 9.97 4.55 -4.14
CA CYS A 58 8.98 4.44 -5.19
C CYS A 58 7.89 5.49 -4.99
N ILE A 59 7.03 5.61 -5.98
CA ILE A 59 5.84 6.44 -5.85
C ILE A 59 4.71 5.54 -5.37
N ILE A 60 4.13 5.91 -4.25
CA ILE A 60 3.05 5.14 -3.64
C ILE A 60 1.75 5.91 -3.84
N THR A 61 0.78 5.26 -4.45
CA THR A 61 -0.53 5.85 -4.67
C THR A 61 -1.47 5.40 -3.56
N PHE A 62 -1.95 6.36 -2.79
CA PHE A 62 -2.87 6.11 -1.69
C PHE A 62 -4.28 6.46 -2.09
N VAL A 63 -5.23 5.77 -1.49
CA VAL A 63 -6.63 6.15 -1.60
C VAL A 63 -7.19 6.35 -0.19
N TYR A 64 -7.85 7.48 0.00
CA TYR A 64 -8.59 7.75 1.21
C TYR A 64 -10.07 7.52 0.91
N THR A 65 -10.69 6.67 1.68
CA THR A 65 -12.11 6.36 1.55
C THR A 65 -12.83 6.74 2.83
N ASP A 66 -13.87 7.54 2.69
CA ASP A 66 -14.70 7.94 3.81
C ASP A 66 -16.11 7.38 3.56
N SER A 67 -16.39 6.25 4.17
CA SER A 67 -17.63 5.52 3.96
C SER A 67 -18.23 5.14 5.31
N PHE A 68 -19.49 5.51 5.54
CA PHE A 68 -20.20 5.18 6.76
C PHE A 68 -19.47 5.57 8.04
N ASN A 69 -18.88 6.76 8.06
CA ASN A 69 -18.10 7.27 9.20
C ASN A 69 -16.91 6.37 9.57
N ASN A 70 -16.40 5.64 8.60
CA ASN A 70 -15.29 4.74 8.81
C ASN A 70 -14.17 5.07 7.82
N PRO A 71 -13.39 6.13 8.08
CA PRO A 71 -12.34 6.53 7.16
C PRO A 71 -11.22 5.51 7.08
N ARG A 72 -10.74 5.25 5.87
CA ARG A 72 -9.67 4.30 5.63
C ARG A 72 -8.70 4.85 4.60
N VAL A 73 -7.43 4.54 4.79
CA VAL A 73 -6.40 4.83 3.80
C VAL A 73 -5.78 3.50 3.38
N GLY A 74 -5.71 3.29 2.09
CA GLY A 74 -5.09 2.10 1.53
C GLY A 74 -4.14 2.48 0.41
N ILE A 75 -3.38 1.51 -0.06
CA ILE A 75 -2.48 1.67 -1.20
C ILE A 75 -3.12 1.02 -2.41
N THR A 76 -3.30 1.78 -3.48
CA THR A 76 -3.92 1.27 -4.70
C THR A 76 -2.91 0.95 -5.79
N ASP A 77 -1.72 1.53 -5.72
CA ASP A 77 -0.67 1.26 -6.70
C ASP A 77 0.68 1.66 -6.14
N ILE A 78 1.71 1.06 -6.70
CA ILE A 78 3.10 1.43 -6.44
C ILE A 78 3.83 1.45 -7.76
N SER A 79 4.74 2.41 -7.93
CA SER A 79 5.51 2.54 -9.18
C SER A 79 6.95 2.87 -8.84
N PRO A 80 7.93 2.31 -9.57
CA PRO A 80 9.32 2.66 -9.32
C PRO A 80 9.59 4.10 -9.68
N LEU A 81 10.56 4.70 -8.99
CA LEU A 81 11.00 6.04 -9.34
C LEU A 81 11.70 6.00 -10.69
N LYS A 82 11.30 6.91 -11.56
CA LYS A 82 12.01 7.09 -12.82
C LYS A 82 13.12 8.13 -12.61
N LYS A 83 14.27 7.79 -13.10
CA LYS A 83 15.36 8.74 -13.10
C LYS A 83 15.36 9.53 -14.40
#